data_a50ce00c8bd31462e6ba19f2b0767c05
#
_entry.id   a50ce00c8bd31462e6ba19f2b0767c05
#
_cell.length_a   1.000
_cell.length_b   1.000
_cell.length_c   1.000
_cell.angle_alpha   90.00
_cell.angle_beta   90.00
_cell.angle_gamma   90.00
#
_symmetry.space_group_name_H-M   'P 1'
#
loop_
_entity.id
_entity.type
_entity.pdbx_description
1 polymer ?
#
loop_
_entity_poly.entity_id
_entity_poly.type
_entity_poly.pdbx_seq_one_letter_code
_entity_poly.pdbx_strand_id
1 'polypeptide(L)'
;MYKLNERLKELRKENNISQNALAKQMNLTRATVNAWEMGISYPNAQSLILLSQYFKVTVDYLLGIDNSETIDITSLTTEEKNIVCNLVKYFNNTKNEQ
;
A
#
# COMPACT_ATOMS: atom_id res chain seq x y z
N MET A 1 10.93 -10.26 -5.86
CA MET A 1 10.50 -9.49 -4.67
C MET A 1 10.65 -8.00 -4.95
N TYR A 2 9.62 -7.23 -4.66
CA TYR A 2 9.71 -5.78 -4.84
C TYR A 2 10.64 -5.16 -3.81
N LYS A 3 11.41 -4.17 -4.23
CA LYS A 3 12.13 -3.32 -3.31
C LYS A 3 11.23 -2.17 -2.88
N LEU A 4 11.49 -1.62 -1.70
CA LEU A 4 10.70 -0.51 -1.15
C LEU A 4 10.58 0.66 -2.14
N ASN A 5 11.69 1.05 -2.76
CA ASN A 5 11.71 2.18 -3.69
C ASN A 5 10.78 1.95 -4.89
N GLU A 6 10.78 0.74 -5.43
CA GLU A 6 9.92 0.40 -6.57
C GLU A 6 8.44 0.37 -6.15
N ARG A 7 8.16 -0.24 -4.99
CA ARG A 7 6.80 -0.36 -4.46
C ARG A 7 6.21 1.01 -4.14
N LEU A 8 7.00 1.88 -3.54
CA LEU A 8 6.54 3.23 -3.19
C LEU A 8 6.16 4.02 -4.45
N LYS A 9 7.00 3.97 -5.46
CA LYS A 9 6.73 4.66 -6.72
C LYS A 9 5.48 4.10 -7.39
N GLU A 10 5.32 2.78 -7.39
CA GLU A 10 4.15 2.10 -7.94
C GLU A 10 2.87 2.53 -7.23
N LEU A 11 2.87 2.49 -5.89
CA LEU A 11 1.70 2.91 -5.11
C LEU A 11 1.35 4.37 -5.35
N ARG A 12 2.36 5.22 -5.43
CA ARG A 12 2.13 6.64 -5.68
C ARG A 12 1.44 6.85 -7.04
N LYS A 13 1.93 6.17 -8.07
CA LYS A 13 1.35 6.28 -9.42
C LYS A 13 -0.05 5.69 -9.49
N GLU A 14 -0.28 4.55 -8.83
CA GLU A 14 -1.60 3.93 -8.78
C GLU A 14 -2.64 4.84 -8.13
N ASN A 15 -2.20 5.64 -7.17
CA ASN A 15 -3.07 6.57 -6.47
C ASN A 15 -3.08 7.97 -7.08
N ASN A 16 -2.43 8.15 -8.22
CA ASN A 16 -2.39 9.41 -8.96
C ASN A 16 -1.92 10.59 -8.12
N ILE A 17 -0.89 10.36 -7.30
CA ILE A 17 -0.33 11.41 -6.45
C ILE A 17 1.11 11.70 -6.85
N SER A 18 1.46 13.00 -6.90
CA SER A 18 2.82 13.42 -7.22
C SER A 18 3.75 13.25 -6.02
N GLN A 19 5.06 13.24 -6.27
CA GLN A 19 6.05 13.24 -5.19
C GLN A 19 5.85 14.42 -4.26
N ASN A 20 5.58 15.60 -4.82
CA ASN A 20 5.41 16.81 -4.04
C ASN A 20 4.15 16.72 -3.15
N ALA A 21 3.06 16.22 -3.71
CA ALA A 21 1.81 16.08 -2.96
C ALA A 21 1.97 15.07 -1.82
N LEU A 22 2.64 13.94 -2.07
CA LEU A 22 2.91 12.95 -1.03
C LEU A 22 3.79 13.55 0.08
N ALA A 23 4.82 14.28 -0.31
CA ALA A 23 5.71 14.94 0.65
C ALA A 23 4.95 15.89 1.56
N LYS A 24 4.04 16.68 0.98
CA LYS A 24 3.19 17.60 1.76
C LYS A 24 2.31 16.85 2.76
N GLN A 25 1.74 15.73 2.36
CA GLN A 25 0.91 14.92 3.25
C GLN A 25 1.70 14.40 4.45
N MET A 26 3.00 14.19 4.27
CA MET A 26 3.87 13.66 5.31
C MET A 26 4.71 14.73 6.02
N ASN A 27 4.49 16.00 5.71
CA ASN A 27 5.27 17.10 6.26
C ASN A 27 6.78 16.97 5.93
N LEU A 28 7.07 16.53 4.72
CA LEU A 28 8.44 16.33 4.24
C LEU A 28 8.65 17.10 2.95
N THR A 29 9.89 17.10 2.46
CA THR A 29 10.22 17.73 1.19
C THR A 29 10.10 16.74 0.06
N ARG A 30 9.85 17.24 -1.17
CA ARG A 30 9.86 16.41 -2.36
C ARG A 30 11.18 15.67 -2.53
N ALA A 31 12.29 16.33 -2.18
CA ALA A 31 13.62 15.73 -2.27
C ALA A 31 13.73 14.45 -1.44
N THR A 32 13.11 14.43 -0.26
CA THR A 32 13.10 13.25 0.60
C THR A 32 12.35 12.10 -0.05
N VAL A 33 11.16 12.37 -0.58
CA VAL A 33 10.36 11.34 -1.27
C VAL A 33 11.11 10.82 -2.49
N ASN A 34 11.71 11.73 -3.27
CA ASN A 34 12.48 11.33 -4.43
C ASN A 34 13.67 10.45 -4.05
N ALA A 35 14.37 10.79 -2.97
CA ALA A 35 15.50 9.97 -2.50
C ALA A 35 15.04 8.55 -2.12
N TRP A 36 13.86 8.42 -1.50
CA TRP A 36 13.27 7.12 -1.22
C TRP A 36 12.99 6.32 -2.50
N GLU A 37 12.42 6.98 -3.51
CA GLU A 37 12.08 6.32 -4.78
C GLU A 37 13.30 5.97 -5.60
N MET A 38 14.38 6.71 -5.44
CA MET A 38 15.66 6.42 -6.11
C MET A 38 16.51 5.39 -5.37
N GLY A 39 16.10 4.98 -4.17
CA GLY A 39 16.86 4.04 -3.38
C GLY A 39 18.11 4.64 -2.72
N ILE A 40 18.19 5.97 -2.69
CA ILE A 40 19.33 6.69 -2.08
C ILE A 40 19.21 6.69 -0.56
N SER A 41 17.99 6.80 -0.04
CA SER A 41 17.72 6.76 1.38
C SER A 41 16.45 5.94 1.64
N TYR A 42 16.19 5.65 2.91
CA TYR A 42 15.04 4.85 3.30
C TYR A 42 14.22 5.60 4.35
N PRO A 43 12.87 5.45 4.31
CA PRO A 43 12.04 6.02 5.37
C PRO A 43 12.38 5.38 6.71
N ASN A 44 12.33 6.17 7.78
CA ASN A 44 12.46 5.62 9.13
C ASN A 44 11.15 4.88 9.50
N ALA A 45 11.13 4.25 10.68
CA ALA A 45 9.99 3.46 11.12
C ALA A 45 8.70 4.28 11.16
N GLN A 46 8.77 5.52 11.65
CA GLN A 46 7.60 6.39 11.71
C GLN A 46 7.06 6.72 10.32
N SER A 47 7.95 7.03 9.39
CA SER A 47 7.57 7.33 8.01
C SER A 47 6.97 6.10 7.32
N LEU A 48 7.50 4.90 7.59
CA LEU A 48 6.92 3.66 7.07
C LEU A 48 5.49 3.46 7.54
N ILE A 49 5.23 3.73 8.83
CA ILE A 49 3.89 3.62 9.39
C ILE A 49 2.95 4.62 8.71
N LEU A 50 3.39 5.87 8.53
CA LEU A 50 2.58 6.88 7.86
C LEU A 50 2.28 6.50 6.41
N LEU A 51 3.27 5.99 5.69
CA LEU A 51 3.08 5.52 4.31
C LEU A 51 2.08 4.38 4.24
N SER A 52 2.19 3.41 5.17
CA SER A 52 1.26 2.27 5.20
C SER A 52 -0.17 2.74 5.44
N GLN A 53 -0.35 3.70 6.34
CA GLN A 53 -1.66 4.26 6.63
C GLN A 53 -2.21 5.07 5.46
N TYR A 54 -1.36 5.86 4.81
CA TYR A 54 -1.77 6.68 3.68
C TYR A 54 -2.23 5.84 2.50
N PHE A 55 -1.45 4.81 2.15
CA PHE A 55 -1.75 3.94 1.02
C PHE A 55 -2.64 2.75 1.39
N LYS A 56 -2.97 2.60 2.68
CA LYS A 56 -3.83 1.52 3.18
C LYS A 56 -3.28 0.14 2.85
N VAL A 57 -1.98 0.00 3.04
CA VAL A 57 -1.26 -1.26 2.87
C VAL A 57 -0.47 -1.56 4.14
N THR A 58 -0.01 -2.80 4.29
CA THR A 58 0.83 -3.16 5.44
C THR A 58 2.26 -2.67 5.22
N VAL A 59 3.00 -2.51 6.31
CA VAL A 59 4.43 -2.20 6.23
C VAL A 59 5.18 -3.33 5.53
N ASP A 60 4.80 -4.58 5.79
CA ASP A 60 5.40 -5.74 5.13
C ASP A 60 5.24 -5.67 3.61
N TYR A 61 4.06 -5.26 3.15
CA TYR A 61 3.81 -5.07 1.72
C TYR A 61 4.71 -3.98 1.14
N LEU A 62 4.85 -2.86 1.87
CA LEU A 62 5.74 -1.77 1.45
C LEU A 62 7.18 -2.25 1.30
N LEU A 63 7.64 -3.07 2.24
CA LEU A 63 9.00 -3.56 2.25
C LEU A 63 9.25 -4.71 1.27
N GLY A 64 8.20 -5.19 0.61
CA GLY A 64 8.32 -6.30 -0.32
C GLY A 64 8.47 -7.67 0.35
N ILE A 65 8.21 -7.75 1.65
CA ILE A 65 8.27 -9.00 2.41
C ILE A 65 7.02 -9.83 2.16
N ASP A 66 5.88 -9.15 2.04
CA ASP A 66 4.57 -9.76 1.81
C ASP A 66 3.99 -9.22 0.51
N ASN A 67 3.70 -10.11 -0.43
CA ASN A 67 3.11 -9.75 -1.72
C ASN A 67 1.58 -9.81 -1.70
N SER A 68 0.98 -10.08 -0.56
CA SER A 68 -0.47 -10.09 -0.41
C SER A 68 -1.04 -8.70 -0.63
N GLU A 69 -2.08 -8.62 -1.43
CA GLU A 69 -2.80 -7.37 -1.60
C GLU A 69 -3.87 -7.26 -0.52
N THR A 70 -4.05 -6.06 0.02
CA THR A 70 -5.03 -5.81 1.06
C THR A 70 -6.02 -4.76 0.62
N ILE A 71 -7.25 -4.87 1.13
CA ILE A 71 -8.31 -3.91 0.88
C ILE A 71 -8.82 -3.44 2.24
N ASP A 72 -8.94 -2.12 2.40
CA ASP A 72 -9.48 -1.55 3.64
C ASP A 72 -11.01 -1.63 3.62
N ILE A 73 -11.56 -2.43 4.52
CA ILE A 73 -13.01 -2.60 4.65
C ILE A 73 -13.54 -2.08 5.99
N THR A 74 -12.73 -1.32 6.73
CA THR A 74 -13.12 -0.88 8.08
C THR A 74 -14.34 0.04 8.09
N SER A 75 -14.57 0.79 7.01
CA SER A 75 -15.71 1.68 6.90
C SER A 75 -16.99 1.00 6.45
N LEU A 76 -16.93 -0.27 6.07
CA LEU A 76 -18.09 -1.00 5.59
C LEU A 76 -18.95 -1.50 6.76
N THR A 77 -20.25 -1.63 6.52
CA THR A 77 -21.14 -2.26 7.49
C THR A 77 -20.85 -3.75 7.61
N THR A 78 -21.35 -4.39 8.65
CA THR A 78 -21.20 -5.83 8.81
C THR A 78 -21.78 -6.60 7.62
N GLU A 79 -22.95 -6.16 7.14
CA GLU A 79 -23.59 -6.78 5.99
C GLU A 79 -22.72 -6.66 4.74
N GLU A 80 -22.17 -5.46 4.49
CA GLU A 80 -21.28 -5.22 3.36
C GLU A 80 -20.00 -6.06 3.45
N LYS A 81 -19.42 -6.16 4.64
CA LYS A 81 -18.24 -7.00 4.86
C LYS A 81 -18.52 -8.46 4.53
N ASN A 82 -19.70 -8.96 4.91
CA ASN A 82 -20.10 -10.34 4.63
C ASN A 82 -20.21 -10.58 3.12
N ILE A 83 -20.76 -9.62 2.38
CA ILE A 83 -20.86 -9.71 0.93
C ILE A 83 -19.47 -9.80 0.31
N VAL A 84 -18.54 -8.93 0.71
CA VAL A 84 -17.17 -8.94 0.20
C VAL A 84 -16.48 -10.27 0.51
N CYS A 85 -16.59 -10.75 1.75
CA CYS A 85 -15.98 -12.02 2.15
C CYS A 85 -16.56 -13.20 1.37
N ASN A 86 -17.86 -13.20 1.11
CA ASN A 86 -18.49 -14.27 0.35
C ASN A 86 -18.03 -14.27 -1.10
N LEU A 87 -17.86 -13.10 -1.71
CA LEU A 87 -17.31 -12.98 -3.06
C LEU A 87 -15.90 -13.54 -3.14
N VAL A 88 -15.03 -13.18 -2.18
CA VAL A 88 -13.66 -13.68 -2.14
C VAL A 88 -13.65 -15.20 -2.02
N LYS A 89 -14.48 -15.75 -1.14
CA LYS A 89 -14.59 -17.21 -0.96
C LYS A 89 -15.04 -17.88 -2.25
N TYR A 90 -16.03 -17.30 -2.91
CA TYR A 90 -16.55 -17.84 -4.17
C TYR A 90 -15.44 -17.94 -5.22
N PHE A 91 -14.69 -16.86 -5.42
CA PHE A 91 -13.62 -16.83 -6.42
C PHE A 91 -12.50 -17.81 -6.08
N ASN A 92 -12.12 -17.88 -4.78
CA ASN A 92 -11.08 -18.82 -4.35
C ASN A 92 -11.51 -20.28 -4.56
N ASN A 93 -12.75 -20.61 -4.24
CA ASN A 93 -13.28 -21.95 -4.43
C ASN A 93 -13.32 -22.34 -5.91
N THR A 94 -13.73 -21.41 -6.77
CA THR A 94 -13.76 -21.65 -8.21
C THR A 94 -12.37 -21.98 -8.74
N LYS A 95 -11.35 -21.28 -8.27
CA LYS A 95 -9.97 -21.53 -8.68
C LYS A 95 -9.44 -22.86 -8.16
N ASN A 96 -9.89 -23.28 -6.98
CA ASN A 96 -9.43 -24.53 -6.36
C ASN A 96 -10.10 -25.77 -6.90
N GLU A 97 -11.18 -25.63 -7.64
CA GLU A 97 -11.92 -26.73 -8.24
C GLU A 97 -11.29 -27.29 -9.53
N GLN A 98 -10.19 -26.72 -9.96
CA GLN A 98 -9.52 -27.18 -11.18
C GLN A 98 -8.50 -28.30 -10.90
#